data_d2e0fe4b7b1a7c90eddfff181c44c932
#
_entry.id   d2e0fe4b7b1a7c90eddfff181c44c932
#
_cell.length_a   1.000
_cell.length_b   1.000
_cell.length_c   1.000
_cell.angle_alpha   90.00
_cell.angle_beta   90.00
_cell.angle_gamma   90.00
#
_symmetry.space_group_name_H-M   'P 1'
#
loop_
_entity.id
_entity.type
_entity.pdbx_description
1 polymer ?
#
loop_
_entity_poly.entity_id
_entity_poly.type
_entity_poly.pdbx_seq_one_letter_code
_entity_poly.pdbx_strand_id
1 'polypeptide(L)'
;PLIVHKKELRIDSGGAGRYRGGLGQEIVIEVVSPEPLRLSLLSDRHKYPPQGLAGGRDGARVEIELADGRKPHPKSRDTIRPGERLIVRYAGGGGYGDPATRDRAAVARDLRDGYISAESARRDYGFDG
;
A
#
# COMPACT_ATOMS: atom_id res chain seq x y z
N PRO A 1 22.39 7.30 -8.96
CA PRO A 1 22.12 8.37 -7.99
C PRO A 1 21.04 8.00 -6.96
N LEU A 2 20.50 6.78 -7.00
CA LEU A 2 19.43 6.30 -6.11
C LEU A 2 19.82 4.96 -5.49
N ILE A 3 19.43 4.76 -4.21
CA ILE A 3 19.46 3.46 -3.54
C ILE A 3 18.03 3.09 -3.19
N VAL A 4 17.62 1.88 -3.56
CA VAL A 4 16.33 1.31 -3.12
C VAL A 4 16.58 0.51 -1.86
N HIS A 5 16.12 1.03 -0.71
CA HIS A 5 16.26 0.37 0.59
C HIS A 5 15.19 -0.68 0.85
N LYS A 6 13.99 -0.46 0.30
CA LYS A 6 12.85 -1.32 0.51
C LYS A 6 12.01 -1.39 -0.75
N LYS A 7 11.57 -2.59 -1.10
CA LYS A 7 10.55 -2.83 -2.13
C LYS A 7 9.81 -4.10 -1.74
N GLU A 8 8.68 -3.94 -1.08
CA GLU A 8 7.92 -5.03 -0.49
C GLU A 8 6.42 -4.89 -0.78
N LEU A 9 5.69 -5.98 -0.64
CA LEU A 9 4.24 -5.94 -0.65
C LEU A 9 3.75 -5.23 0.62
N ARG A 10 2.78 -4.34 0.45
CA ARG A 10 2.18 -3.56 1.53
C ARG A 10 1.09 -4.40 2.20
N ILE A 11 1.36 -4.85 3.43
CA ILE A 11 0.42 -5.62 4.25
C ILE A 11 -0.90 -4.85 4.41
N ASP A 12 -2.04 -5.54 4.42
CA ASP A 12 -3.38 -5.00 4.60
C ASP A 12 -3.82 -3.96 3.55
N SER A 13 -3.10 -3.84 2.45
CA SER A 13 -3.44 -2.86 1.41
C SER A 13 -4.51 -3.32 0.43
N GLY A 14 -4.72 -4.63 0.29
CA GLY A 14 -5.80 -5.18 -0.53
C GLY A 14 -7.14 -5.14 0.20
N GLY A 15 -8.18 -4.64 -0.44
CA GLY A 15 -9.53 -4.62 0.12
C GLY A 15 -10.04 -6.02 0.45
N ALA A 16 -10.65 -6.18 1.63
CA ALA A 16 -11.22 -7.45 2.04
C ALA A 16 -12.42 -7.85 1.17
N GLY A 17 -12.60 -9.12 0.94
CA GLY A 17 -13.67 -9.66 0.11
C GLY A 17 -13.63 -11.18 0.09
N ARG A 18 -14.67 -11.81 -0.48
CA ARG A 18 -14.59 -13.22 -0.85
C ARG A 18 -13.35 -13.48 -1.70
N TYR A 19 -13.07 -12.54 -2.59
CA TYR A 19 -11.81 -12.43 -3.30
C TYR A 19 -11.13 -11.13 -2.85
N ARG A 20 -10.03 -11.28 -2.12
CA ARG A 20 -9.23 -10.14 -1.63
C ARG A 20 -8.61 -9.38 -2.81
N GLY A 21 -8.61 -8.05 -2.72
CA GLY A 21 -7.88 -7.21 -3.66
C GLY A 21 -6.36 -7.48 -3.64
N GLY A 22 -5.71 -7.23 -4.76
CA GLY A 22 -4.24 -7.30 -4.85
C GLY A 22 -3.58 -6.33 -3.88
N LEU A 23 -2.39 -6.69 -3.38
CA LEU A 23 -1.63 -5.81 -2.51
C LEU A 23 -0.91 -4.71 -3.30
N GLY A 24 -0.82 -3.52 -2.73
CA GLY A 24 0.10 -2.50 -3.17
C GLY A 24 1.53 -2.83 -2.78
N GLN A 25 2.45 -1.95 -3.14
CA GLN A 25 3.86 -2.04 -2.76
C GLN A 25 4.26 -0.86 -1.89
N GLU A 26 5.21 -1.07 -0.99
CA GLU A 26 5.94 -0.01 -0.31
C GLU A 26 7.36 0.04 -0.85
N ILE A 27 7.78 1.22 -1.30
CA ILE A 27 9.13 1.45 -1.83
C ILE A 27 9.76 2.58 -1.03
N VAL A 28 11.00 2.38 -0.58
CA VAL A 28 11.83 3.40 0.06
C VAL A 28 13.06 3.64 -0.79
N ILE A 29 13.22 4.87 -1.27
CA ILE A 29 14.31 5.29 -2.16
C ILE A 29 15.09 6.41 -1.49
N GLU A 30 16.41 6.30 -1.48
CA GLU A 30 17.34 7.36 -1.05
C GLU A 30 18.03 8.00 -2.24
N VAL A 31 18.13 9.32 -2.20
CA VAL A 31 18.94 10.07 -3.17
C VAL A 31 20.39 10.11 -2.68
N VAL A 32 21.27 9.51 -3.46
CA VAL A 32 22.73 9.52 -3.21
C VAL A 32 23.51 10.32 -4.26
N SER A 33 22.80 11.03 -5.13
CA SER A 33 23.39 12.00 -6.04
C SER A 33 24.05 13.14 -5.24
N PRO A 34 25.19 13.71 -5.67
CA PRO A 34 25.75 14.91 -5.05
C PRO A 34 24.87 16.16 -5.26
N GLU A 35 24.01 16.15 -6.26
CA GLU A 35 23.10 17.22 -6.60
C GLU A 35 21.64 16.83 -6.26
N PRO A 36 20.80 17.82 -5.86
CA PRO A 36 19.38 17.56 -5.70
C PRO A 36 18.72 17.07 -6.99
N LEU A 37 17.79 16.16 -6.87
CA LEU A 37 17.03 15.60 -7.99
C LEU A 37 15.63 16.20 -8.04
N ARG A 38 15.12 16.40 -9.25
CA ARG A 38 13.71 16.78 -9.45
C ARG A 38 12.85 15.56 -9.26
N LEU A 39 11.83 15.73 -8.41
CA LEU A 39 10.78 14.75 -8.16
C LEU A 39 9.52 15.19 -8.90
N SER A 40 9.03 14.37 -9.81
CA SER A 40 7.75 14.58 -10.47
C SER A 40 6.80 13.49 -10.03
N LEU A 41 5.76 13.85 -9.33
CA LEU A 41 4.73 12.95 -8.81
C LEU A 41 3.47 13.07 -9.67
N LEU A 42 2.99 11.95 -10.18
CA LEU A 42 1.75 11.83 -10.94
C LEU A 42 1.02 10.57 -10.47
N SER A 43 0.49 10.64 -9.24
CA SER A 43 -0.13 9.47 -8.62
C SER A 43 -1.62 9.67 -8.43
N ASP A 44 -2.39 8.68 -8.86
CA ASP A 44 -3.82 8.58 -8.60
C ASP A 44 -4.10 7.78 -7.32
N ARG A 45 -5.37 7.66 -6.95
CA ARG A 45 -5.83 6.89 -5.78
C ARG A 45 -5.36 7.42 -4.41
N HIS A 46 -4.92 8.67 -4.33
CA HIS A 46 -4.59 9.32 -3.07
C HIS A 46 -5.84 9.86 -2.34
N LYS A 47 -6.84 10.30 -3.09
CA LYS A 47 -8.11 10.83 -2.53
C LYS A 47 -9.19 9.76 -2.48
N TYR A 48 -9.35 9.01 -3.55
CA TYR A 48 -10.35 7.97 -3.70
C TYR A 48 -9.64 6.62 -3.81
N PRO A 49 -9.80 5.71 -2.85
CA PRO A 49 -9.19 4.38 -2.93
C PRO A 49 -9.80 3.56 -4.07
N PRO A 50 -9.13 2.49 -4.52
CA PRO A 50 -9.77 1.49 -5.37
C PRO A 50 -10.96 0.88 -4.64
N GLN A 51 -12.16 1.03 -5.24
CA GLN A 51 -13.41 0.62 -4.61
C GLN A 51 -13.57 -0.89 -4.60
N GLY A 52 -14.13 -1.41 -3.49
CA GLY A 52 -14.65 -2.77 -3.42
C GLY A 52 -15.98 -2.90 -4.16
N LEU A 53 -16.29 -4.12 -4.60
CA LEU A 53 -17.51 -4.44 -5.32
C LEU A 53 -18.24 -5.62 -4.69
N ALA A 54 -19.56 -5.68 -4.89
CA ALA A 54 -20.41 -6.79 -4.45
C ALA A 54 -20.26 -7.16 -2.95
N GLY A 55 -20.11 -6.16 -2.09
CA GLY A 55 -19.89 -6.34 -0.65
C GLY A 55 -18.42 -6.39 -0.23
N GLY A 56 -17.49 -6.35 -1.17
CA GLY A 56 -16.06 -6.21 -0.88
C GLY A 56 -15.71 -4.81 -0.37
N ARG A 57 -14.59 -4.70 0.33
CA ARG A 57 -14.10 -3.43 0.89
C ARG A 57 -13.10 -2.75 -0.04
N ASP A 58 -12.94 -1.46 0.16
CA ASP A 58 -11.96 -0.67 -0.59
C ASP A 58 -10.53 -1.11 -0.28
N GLY A 59 -9.64 -0.95 -1.27
CA GLY A 59 -8.21 -1.08 -1.06
C GLY A 59 -7.61 0.15 -0.37
N ALA A 60 -6.36 0.05 0.06
CA ALA A 60 -5.65 1.17 0.65
C ALA A 60 -5.33 2.25 -0.39
N ARG A 61 -5.27 3.50 0.06
CA ARG A 61 -4.90 4.66 -0.77
C ARG A 61 -3.40 4.70 -1.02
N VAL A 62 -3.01 5.45 -2.06
CA VAL A 62 -1.62 5.87 -2.23
C VAL A 62 -1.23 6.85 -1.12
N GLU A 63 -0.06 6.65 -0.55
CA GLU A 63 0.57 7.56 0.39
C GLU A 63 2.00 7.84 -0.07
N ILE A 64 2.40 9.10 -0.03
CA ILE A 64 3.75 9.54 -0.39
C ILE A 64 4.25 10.46 0.70
N GLU A 65 5.42 10.15 1.25
CA GLU A 65 6.06 10.97 2.26
C GLU A 65 7.59 10.91 2.14
N LEU A 66 8.26 11.92 2.67
CA LEU A 66 9.69 11.88 2.93
C LEU A 66 9.94 11.34 4.33
N ALA A 67 11.10 10.74 4.56
CA ALA A 67 11.44 10.15 5.86
C ALA A 67 11.44 11.15 7.02
N ASP A 68 11.55 12.45 6.74
CA ASP A 68 11.43 13.55 7.71
C ASP A 68 9.97 13.93 8.05
N GLY A 69 8.99 13.25 7.46
CA GLY A 69 7.57 13.47 7.68
C GLY A 69 6.89 14.45 6.73
N ARG A 70 7.61 15.12 5.83
CA ARG A 70 7.01 15.95 4.79
C ARG A 70 6.18 15.09 3.84
N LYS A 71 4.99 15.58 3.48
CA LYS A 71 4.06 14.88 2.58
C LYS A 71 3.83 15.72 1.33
N PRO A 72 4.62 15.51 0.26
CA PRO A 72 4.40 16.21 -0.99
C PRO A 72 3.03 15.82 -1.58
N HIS A 73 2.41 16.76 -2.29
CA HIS A 73 1.15 16.46 -2.96
C HIS A 73 1.38 15.37 -4.04
N PRO A 74 0.53 14.33 -4.13
CA PRO A 74 0.73 13.21 -5.06
C PRO A 74 0.72 13.59 -6.55
N LYS A 75 0.29 14.81 -6.87
CA LYS A 75 0.38 15.40 -8.21
C LYS A 75 1.13 16.74 -8.12
N SER A 76 2.43 16.66 -7.93
CA SER A 76 3.28 17.82 -7.78
C SER A 76 4.65 17.63 -8.39
N ARG A 77 5.38 18.73 -8.49
CA ARG A 77 6.82 18.73 -8.74
C ARG A 77 7.50 19.26 -7.50
N ASP A 78 8.54 18.56 -7.06
CA ASP A 78 9.31 18.90 -5.87
C ASP A 78 10.79 18.61 -6.13
N THR A 79 11.62 18.87 -5.15
CA THR A 79 13.03 18.58 -5.16
C THR A 79 13.37 17.71 -3.97
N ILE A 80 14.09 16.63 -4.24
CA ILE A 80 14.60 15.74 -3.20
C ILE A 80 16.12 15.90 -3.12
N ARG A 81 16.63 16.12 -1.93
CA ARG A 81 18.04 16.44 -1.67
C ARG A 81 18.87 15.19 -1.44
N PRO A 82 20.19 15.28 -1.60
CA PRO A 82 21.09 14.19 -1.21
C PRO A 82 20.84 13.74 0.22
N GLY A 83 20.75 12.42 0.44
CA GLY A 83 20.48 11.80 1.73
C GLY A 83 19.01 11.74 2.15
N GLU A 84 18.11 12.44 1.46
CA GLU A 84 16.67 12.32 1.72
C GLU A 84 16.10 11.00 1.19
N ARG A 85 15.16 10.44 1.94
CA ARG A 85 14.44 9.21 1.57
C ARG A 85 12.99 9.51 1.25
N LEU A 86 12.56 9.02 0.09
CA LEU A 86 11.17 9.04 -0.34
C LEU A 86 10.53 7.69 -0.04
N ILE A 87 9.40 7.71 0.62
CA ILE A 87 8.56 6.54 0.91
C ILE A 87 7.32 6.63 0.06
N VAL A 88 7.11 5.65 -0.79
CA VAL A 88 5.92 5.55 -1.64
C VAL A 88 5.18 4.27 -1.28
N ARG A 89 3.93 4.41 -0.83
CA ARG A 89 3.01 3.30 -0.58
C ARG A 89 1.95 3.31 -1.65
N TYR A 90 2.03 2.38 -2.58
CA TYR A 90 1.04 2.26 -3.65
C TYR A 90 -0.30 1.70 -3.13
N ALA A 91 -1.37 2.05 -3.83
CA ALA A 91 -2.70 1.55 -3.55
C ALA A 91 -2.78 0.03 -3.69
N GLY A 92 -3.60 -0.59 -2.88
CA GLY A 92 -4.07 -1.96 -3.12
C GLY A 92 -5.29 -1.97 -4.04
N GLY A 93 -5.69 -3.13 -4.53
CA GLY A 93 -6.95 -3.32 -5.25
C GLY A 93 -8.16 -3.38 -4.30
N GLY A 94 -9.35 -3.08 -4.79
CA GLY A 94 -10.60 -3.32 -4.06
C GLY A 94 -10.92 -4.82 -3.98
N GLY A 95 -11.59 -5.23 -2.89
CA GLY A 95 -12.09 -6.58 -2.71
C GLY A 95 -13.38 -6.83 -3.48
N TYR A 96 -13.69 -8.08 -3.76
CA TYR A 96 -14.93 -8.49 -4.39
C TYR A 96 -15.70 -9.52 -3.55
N GLY A 97 -16.98 -9.29 -3.34
CA GLY A 97 -17.86 -10.15 -2.58
C GLY A 97 -17.68 -10.03 -1.07
N ASP A 98 -18.60 -10.59 -0.32
CA ASP A 98 -18.61 -10.52 1.14
C ASP A 98 -17.37 -11.21 1.75
N PRO A 99 -16.55 -10.48 2.54
CA PRO A 99 -15.38 -11.04 3.22
C PRO A 99 -15.69 -12.26 4.11
N ALA A 100 -16.88 -12.28 4.73
CA ALA A 100 -17.29 -13.40 5.59
C ALA A 100 -17.41 -14.73 4.84
N THR A 101 -17.58 -14.68 3.52
CA THR A 101 -17.67 -15.87 2.66
C THR A 101 -16.34 -16.32 2.05
N ARG A 102 -15.22 -15.66 2.41
CA ARG A 102 -13.89 -16.08 1.94
C ARG A 102 -13.54 -17.45 2.51
N ASP A 103 -12.96 -18.28 1.65
CA ASP A 103 -12.42 -19.57 2.07
C ASP A 103 -11.44 -19.41 3.25
N ARG A 104 -11.70 -20.13 4.34
CA ARG A 104 -10.92 -20.07 5.58
C ARG A 104 -9.46 -20.45 5.36
N ALA A 105 -9.19 -21.42 4.50
CA ALA A 105 -7.82 -21.82 4.15
C ALA A 105 -7.08 -20.70 3.38
N ALA A 106 -7.80 -19.91 2.57
CA ALA A 106 -7.23 -18.74 1.90
C ALA A 106 -6.89 -17.63 2.89
N VAL A 107 -7.73 -17.38 3.90
CA VAL A 107 -7.46 -16.40 4.97
C VAL A 107 -6.23 -16.85 5.77
N ALA A 108 -6.16 -18.12 6.14
CA ALA A 108 -5.01 -18.68 6.87
C ALA A 108 -3.70 -18.56 6.07
N ARG A 109 -3.75 -18.78 4.76
CA ARG A 109 -2.57 -18.57 3.88
C ARG A 109 -2.15 -17.11 3.84
N ASP A 110 -3.11 -16.19 3.63
CA ASP A 110 -2.82 -14.74 3.58
C ASP A 110 -2.18 -14.26 4.89
N LEU A 111 -2.65 -14.77 6.03
CA LEU A 111 -2.08 -14.44 7.35
C LEU A 111 -0.66 -15.00 7.51
N ARG A 112 -0.45 -16.29 7.17
CA ARG A 112 0.86 -16.94 7.26
C ARG A 112 1.89 -16.28 6.34
N ASP A 113 1.48 -15.90 5.13
CA ASP A 113 2.35 -15.32 4.12
C ASP A 113 2.56 -13.80 4.33
N GLY A 114 1.93 -13.22 5.36
CA GLY A 114 2.09 -11.81 5.72
C GLY A 114 1.37 -10.83 4.80
N TYR A 115 0.35 -11.28 4.08
CA TYR A 115 -0.46 -10.43 3.20
C TYR A 115 -1.52 -9.65 3.97
N ILE A 116 -2.00 -10.21 5.08
CA ILE A 116 -2.88 -9.58 6.04
C ILE A 116 -2.32 -9.75 7.45
N SER A 117 -2.61 -8.77 8.32
CA SER A 117 -2.29 -8.86 9.74
C SER A 117 -3.30 -9.73 10.49
N ALA A 118 -2.94 -10.16 11.71
CA ALA A 118 -3.86 -10.87 12.59
C ALA A 118 -5.07 -9.99 12.95
N GLU A 119 -4.87 -8.67 13.08
CA GLU A 119 -5.94 -7.72 13.32
C GLU A 119 -6.93 -7.67 12.14
N SER A 120 -6.43 -7.56 10.92
CA SER A 120 -7.26 -7.57 9.71
C SER A 120 -7.96 -8.91 9.52
N ALA A 121 -7.29 -10.03 9.81
CA ALA A 121 -7.91 -11.36 9.77
C ALA A 121 -9.14 -11.44 10.69
N ARG A 122 -9.03 -10.94 11.91
CA ARG A 122 -10.16 -10.88 12.87
C ARG A 122 -11.24 -9.90 12.44
N ARG A 123 -10.86 -8.65 12.16
CA ARG A 123 -11.79 -7.56 11.86
C ARG A 123 -12.58 -7.80 10.58
N ASP A 124 -11.92 -8.24 9.52
CA ASP A 124 -12.51 -8.29 8.19
C ASP A 124 -13.08 -9.67 7.84
N TYR A 125 -12.49 -10.73 8.37
CA TYR A 125 -12.86 -12.12 8.03
C TYR A 125 -13.38 -12.92 9.22
N GLY A 126 -13.38 -12.36 10.43
CA GLY A 126 -13.74 -13.10 11.64
C GLY A 126 -12.88 -14.35 11.84
N PHE A 127 -11.57 -14.23 11.57
CA PHE A 127 -10.63 -15.33 11.63
C PHE A 127 -9.64 -15.15 12.79
N ASP A 128 -9.67 -16.09 13.75
CA ASP A 128 -8.81 -16.04 14.94
C ASP A 128 -7.58 -16.97 14.86
N GLY A 129 -7.37 -17.60 13.73
CA GLY A 129 -6.25 -18.51 13.52
C GLY A 129 -6.66 -19.94 13.29
#